data_c42fbc9b3ca0389d20219968e2311109
#
_entry.id   c42fbc9b3ca0389d20219968e2311109
#
_cell.length_a   1.000
_cell.length_b   1.000
_cell.length_c   1.000
_cell.angle_alpha   90.00
_cell.angle_beta   90.00
_cell.angle_gamma   90.00
#
_symmetry.space_group_name_H-M   'P 1'
#
loop_
_entity.id
_entity.type
_entity.pdbx_description
1 polymer ?
#
loop_
_entity_poly.entity_id
_entity_poly.type
_entity_poly.pdbx_seq_one_letter_code
_entity_poly.pdbx_strand_id
1 'polypeptide(L)'
;MSQSTRFAIALAFLIAVPARAQQTPVSFTKPTQASEAVANPSPMTPRQAAEMHADIMMARKEYESAAGLYEKILQSEPKNATLLNKVGVAYQQLGNLNKAARYYKKAIQSNKSFASAINNFGTVEYEKKHFGKSIGLYKKALALRVDMATVYSNLGYAYFANKEYPKAMDTFQKALAMDPGIFEKKGGNGSVVQQRTTTDPGLFYFFVAKAYAQAGDAERTAHYLKLSRDDGYVEFLSAQTDDAFARVIKDPRVQEVLQVPPSYAGPTKKQGSN
;
A
#
# COMPACT_ATOMS: atom_id res chain seq x y z
N MET A 1 -68.02 9.75 29.00
CA MET A 1 -68.47 11.09 28.54
C MET A 1 -67.18 11.80 28.09
N SER A 2 -67.00 12.12 26.91
CA SER A 2 -67.39 12.80 25.72
C SER A 2 -66.14 12.90 24.86
N GLN A 3 -65.99 12.26 23.77
CA GLN A 3 -66.23 12.60 22.33
C GLN A 3 -65.49 13.87 21.84
N SER A 4 -64.70 13.57 20.81
CA SER A 4 -64.58 14.24 19.48
C SER A 4 -63.81 15.57 19.44
N THR A 5 -62.93 15.77 18.48
CA THR A 5 -63.26 16.00 17.08
C THR A 5 -62.02 16.02 16.19
N ARG A 6 -62.10 15.35 15.06
CA ARG A 6 -61.14 15.38 13.93
C ARG A 6 -61.31 16.69 13.16
N PHE A 7 -60.22 17.28 12.69
CA PHE A 7 -60.23 18.17 11.52
C PHE A 7 -59.14 17.76 10.56
N ALA A 8 -59.56 17.18 9.44
CA ALA A 8 -58.74 17.01 8.25
C ALA A 8 -58.91 18.27 7.38
N ILE A 9 -57.80 18.89 7.03
CA ILE A 9 -57.77 19.93 6.00
C ILE A 9 -57.09 19.34 4.77
N ALA A 10 -57.90 19.02 3.75
CA ALA A 10 -57.43 18.65 2.43
C ALA A 10 -57.22 19.98 1.65
N LEU A 11 -55.99 20.25 1.26
CA LEU A 11 -55.63 21.32 0.36
C LEU A 11 -55.46 20.75 -1.05
N ALA A 12 -56.49 20.99 -1.91
CA ALA A 12 -56.44 20.64 -3.31
C ALA A 12 -55.65 21.70 -4.07
N PHE A 13 -54.54 21.36 -4.63
CA PHE A 13 -53.84 22.17 -5.62
C PHE A 13 -54.35 21.84 -7.02
N LEU A 14 -55.13 22.79 -7.61
CA LEU A 14 -55.44 22.80 -9.03
C LEU A 14 -54.18 23.12 -9.81
N ILE A 15 -53.67 22.13 -10.56
CA ILE A 15 -52.63 22.39 -11.55
C ILE A 15 -53.31 22.71 -12.88
N ALA A 16 -53.22 23.98 -13.29
CA ALA A 16 -53.63 24.44 -14.61
C ALA A 16 -52.68 23.87 -15.68
N VAL A 17 -53.22 23.16 -16.65
CA VAL A 17 -52.50 22.68 -17.84
C VAL A 17 -52.45 23.84 -18.85
N PRO A 18 -51.26 24.27 -19.27
CA PRO A 18 -51.18 25.23 -20.36
C PRO A 18 -51.32 24.55 -21.73
N ALA A 19 -51.92 25.28 -22.64
CA ALA A 19 -52.34 24.89 -23.98
C ALA A 19 -51.19 24.31 -24.85
N ARG A 20 -51.61 23.35 -25.64
CA ARG A 20 -50.98 22.65 -26.73
C ARG A 20 -50.23 23.59 -27.68
N ALA A 21 -48.89 23.61 -27.60
CA ALA A 21 -48.05 24.22 -28.65
C ALA A 21 -47.96 23.25 -29.84
N GLN A 22 -48.24 23.81 -31.02
CA GLN A 22 -48.17 23.09 -32.30
C GLN A 22 -46.80 22.53 -32.55
N GLN A 23 -46.74 21.21 -32.75
CA GLN A 23 -45.52 20.51 -33.17
C GLN A 23 -45.26 20.82 -34.64
N THR A 24 -44.20 21.56 -34.94
CA THR A 24 -43.60 21.60 -36.28
C THR A 24 -42.94 20.25 -36.57
N PRO A 25 -43.04 19.71 -37.80
CA PRO A 25 -42.43 18.43 -38.12
C PRO A 25 -40.89 18.56 -38.09
N VAL A 26 -40.27 17.86 -37.17
CA VAL A 26 -38.84 17.72 -37.13
C VAL A 26 -38.41 16.81 -38.29
N SER A 27 -37.74 17.40 -39.27
CA SER A 27 -37.12 16.69 -40.38
C SER A 27 -36.02 15.79 -39.81
N PHE A 28 -36.19 14.46 -39.86
CA PHE A 28 -35.17 13.50 -39.53
C PHE A 28 -34.10 13.52 -40.64
N THR A 29 -33.07 14.34 -40.48
CA THR A 29 -31.84 14.16 -41.22
C THR A 29 -31.20 12.85 -40.74
N LYS A 30 -31.02 11.90 -41.63
CA LYS A 30 -30.29 10.64 -41.48
C LYS A 30 -28.99 10.94 -40.71
N PRO A 31 -28.65 10.24 -39.60
CA PRO A 31 -27.34 10.45 -39.01
C PRO A 31 -26.28 10.05 -40.01
N THR A 32 -25.48 11.02 -40.44
CA THR A 32 -24.24 10.77 -41.12
C THR A 32 -23.44 9.85 -40.22
N GLN A 33 -23.19 8.61 -40.66
CA GLN A 33 -22.26 7.70 -39.99
C GLN A 33 -20.89 8.37 -40.06
N ALA A 34 -20.56 9.19 -39.06
CA ALA A 34 -19.20 9.39 -38.68
C ALA A 34 -18.71 8.04 -38.18
N SER A 35 -18.13 7.26 -39.09
CA SER A 35 -17.31 6.14 -38.75
C SER A 35 -16.22 6.69 -37.85
N GLU A 36 -16.42 6.63 -36.51
CA GLU A 36 -15.31 6.64 -35.60
C GLU A 36 -14.47 5.41 -35.97
N ALA A 37 -13.47 5.67 -36.77
CA ALA A 37 -12.42 4.69 -37.04
C ALA A 37 -11.85 4.39 -35.63
N VAL A 38 -12.28 3.27 -35.07
CA VAL A 38 -11.59 2.64 -33.95
C VAL A 38 -10.17 2.44 -34.47
N ALA A 39 -9.26 3.35 -34.10
CA ALA A 39 -7.88 3.28 -34.47
C ALA A 39 -7.36 1.91 -34.02
N ASN A 40 -7.15 1.00 -34.94
CA ASN A 40 -6.51 -0.27 -34.64
C ASN A 40 -5.21 0.08 -33.90
N PRO A 41 -4.99 -0.46 -32.68
CA PRO A 41 -3.78 -0.18 -31.93
C PRO A 41 -2.60 -0.49 -32.85
N SER A 42 -1.69 0.47 -32.99
CA SER A 42 -0.48 0.31 -33.80
C SER A 42 0.23 -0.98 -33.37
N PRO A 43 0.72 -1.78 -34.33
CA PRO A 43 1.38 -3.04 -34.00
C PRO A 43 2.55 -2.78 -33.04
N MET A 44 2.63 -3.62 -32.00
CA MET A 44 3.66 -3.52 -30.97
C MET A 44 5.06 -3.63 -31.61
N THR A 45 5.94 -2.71 -31.26
CA THR A 45 7.33 -2.79 -31.70
C THR A 45 8.06 -3.99 -31.12
N PRO A 46 9.10 -4.54 -31.76
CA PRO A 46 9.90 -5.64 -31.20
C PRO A 46 10.47 -5.31 -29.81
N ARG A 47 10.82 -4.05 -29.56
CA ARG A 47 11.28 -3.56 -28.27
C ARG A 47 10.18 -3.63 -27.20
N GLN A 48 8.96 -3.16 -27.53
CA GLN A 48 7.80 -3.24 -26.61
C GLN A 48 7.42 -4.69 -26.32
N ALA A 49 7.46 -5.56 -27.33
CA ALA A 49 7.21 -6.99 -27.15
C ALA A 49 8.25 -7.64 -26.21
N ALA A 50 9.52 -7.30 -26.36
CA ALA A 50 10.58 -7.79 -25.47
C ALA A 50 10.40 -7.29 -24.02
N GLU A 51 10.02 -6.02 -23.82
CA GLU A 51 9.75 -5.48 -22.49
C GLU A 51 8.55 -6.17 -21.83
N MET A 52 7.46 -6.35 -22.59
CA MET A 52 6.28 -7.08 -22.10
C MET A 52 6.63 -8.53 -21.71
N HIS A 53 7.46 -9.20 -22.50
CA HIS A 53 7.92 -10.56 -22.20
C HIS A 53 8.72 -10.58 -20.88
N ALA A 54 9.60 -9.63 -20.66
CA ALA A 54 10.33 -9.50 -19.40
C ALA A 54 9.39 -9.20 -18.20
N ASP A 55 8.35 -8.37 -18.41
CA ASP A 55 7.32 -8.11 -17.38
C ASP A 55 6.54 -9.40 -17.04
N ILE A 56 6.23 -10.26 -18.01
CA ILE A 56 5.61 -11.58 -17.79
C ILE A 56 6.54 -12.48 -17.00
N MET A 57 7.83 -12.53 -17.32
CA MET A 57 8.83 -13.29 -16.56
C MET A 57 8.91 -12.81 -15.10
N MET A 58 8.86 -11.50 -14.86
CA MET A 58 8.78 -10.94 -13.51
C MET A 58 7.56 -11.45 -12.75
N ALA A 59 6.38 -11.46 -13.40
CA ALA A 59 5.14 -11.96 -12.80
C ALA A 59 5.21 -13.47 -12.48
N ARG A 60 5.94 -14.24 -13.29
CA ARG A 60 6.20 -15.68 -13.08
C ARG A 60 7.33 -15.94 -12.09
N LYS A 61 7.96 -14.89 -11.53
CA LYS A 61 9.12 -14.97 -10.65
C LYS A 61 10.40 -15.54 -11.32
N GLU A 62 10.46 -15.50 -12.63
CA GLU A 62 11.64 -15.84 -13.44
C GLU A 62 12.61 -14.66 -13.50
N TYR A 63 13.07 -14.21 -12.32
CA TYR A 63 13.74 -12.93 -12.14
C TYR A 63 15.07 -12.81 -12.87
N GLU A 64 15.82 -13.90 -12.99
CA GLU A 64 17.11 -13.92 -13.71
C GLU A 64 16.89 -13.71 -15.21
N SER A 65 15.95 -14.44 -15.80
CA SER A 65 15.57 -14.30 -17.21
C SER A 65 15.04 -12.90 -17.51
N ALA A 66 14.18 -12.37 -16.63
CA ALA A 66 13.66 -11.01 -16.76
C ALA A 66 14.78 -9.96 -16.72
N ALA A 67 15.71 -10.07 -15.76
CA ALA A 67 16.85 -9.17 -15.65
C ALA A 67 17.70 -9.19 -16.92
N GLY A 68 18.03 -10.37 -17.44
CA GLY A 68 18.81 -10.52 -18.69
C GLY A 68 18.11 -9.89 -19.90
N LEU A 69 16.78 -10.05 -20.00
CA LEU A 69 16.03 -9.46 -21.12
C LEU A 69 15.93 -7.95 -20.99
N TYR A 70 15.69 -7.38 -19.81
CA TYR A 70 15.75 -5.94 -19.60
C TYR A 70 17.15 -5.36 -19.87
N GLU A 71 18.22 -6.05 -19.46
CA GLU A 71 19.60 -5.63 -19.73
C GLU A 71 19.89 -5.62 -21.23
N LYS A 72 19.36 -6.58 -22.00
CA LYS A 72 19.46 -6.60 -23.47
C LYS A 72 18.76 -5.38 -24.08
N ILE A 73 17.57 -5.01 -23.61
CA ILE A 73 16.87 -3.81 -24.08
C ILE A 73 17.68 -2.55 -23.73
N LEU A 74 18.28 -2.51 -22.54
CA LEU A 74 19.12 -1.38 -22.11
C LEU A 74 20.37 -1.14 -22.96
N GLN A 75 20.83 -2.11 -23.78
CA GLN A 75 21.93 -1.87 -24.72
C GLN A 75 21.61 -0.77 -25.73
N SER A 76 20.34 -0.69 -26.17
CA SER A 76 19.87 0.38 -27.07
C SER A 76 19.41 1.64 -26.33
N GLU A 77 19.04 1.52 -25.06
CA GLU A 77 18.49 2.62 -24.24
C GLU A 77 19.20 2.75 -22.88
N PRO A 78 20.51 2.97 -22.82
CA PRO A 78 21.31 2.81 -21.58
C PRO A 78 20.96 3.80 -20.46
N LYS A 79 20.22 4.86 -20.78
CA LYS A 79 19.75 5.89 -19.84
C LYS A 79 18.23 5.82 -19.57
N ASN A 80 17.54 4.77 -20.00
CA ASN A 80 16.12 4.61 -19.73
C ASN A 80 15.92 4.32 -18.22
N ALA A 81 15.48 5.34 -17.48
CA ALA A 81 15.34 5.27 -16.03
C ALA A 81 14.34 4.17 -15.59
N THR A 82 13.25 3.99 -16.35
CA THR A 82 12.23 2.97 -16.06
C THR A 82 12.80 1.56 -16.21
N LEU A 83 13.51 1.28 -17.32
CA LEU A 83 14.15 -0.03 -17.50
C LEU A 83 15.24 -0.29 -16.47
N LEU A 84 16.08 0.73 -16.16
CA LEU A 84 17.07 0.63 -15.09
C LEU A 84 16.42 0.28 -13.74
N ASN A 85 15.28 0.88 -13.43
CA ASN A 85 14.52 0.54 -12.22
C ASN A 85 13.99 -0.90 -12.27
N LYS A 86 13.43 -1.35 -13.42
CA LYS A 86 12.96 -2.74 -13.59
C LYS A 86 14.06 -3.77 -13.38
N VAL A 87 15.25 -3.53 -13.93
CA VAL A 87 16.44 -4.39 -13.68
C VAL A 87 16.80 -4.39 -12.19
N GLY A 88 16.76 -3.22 -11.55
CA GLY A 88 16.98 -3.10 -10.11
C GLY A 88 16.02 -3.95 -9.30
N VAL A 89 14.73 -3.94 -9.65
CA VAL A 89 13.69 -4.77 -9.01
C VAL A 89 13.99 -6.26 -9.21
N ALA A 90 14.33 -6.69 -10.41
CA ALA A 90 14.64 -8.09 -10.69
C ALA A 90 15.83 -8.58 -9.85
N TYR A 91 16.92 -7.81 -9.78
CA TYR A 91 18.07 -8.18 -8.94
C TYR A 91 17.76 -8.12 -7.43
N GLN A 92 16.87 -7.25 -6.98
CA GLN A 92 16.42 -7.23 -5.60
C GLN A 92 15.64 -8.50 -5.26
N GLN A 93 14.74 -8.95 -6.14
CA GLN A 93 14.00 -10.21 -5.97
C GLN A 93 14.93 -11.44 -5.95
N LEU A 94 16.07 -11.38 -6.65
CA LEU A 94 17.14 -12.38 -6.59
C LEU A 94 18.01 -12.29 -5.32
N GLY A 95 17.75 -11.33 -4.42
CA GLY A 95 18.58 -11.07 -3.24
C GLY A 95 19.92 -10.40 -3.57
N ASN A 96 20.19 -10.05 -4.83
CA ASN A 96 21.43 -9.38 -5.22
C ASN A 96 21.37 -7.87 -4.95
N LEU A 97 21.38 -7.51 -3.67
CA LEU A 97 21.22 -6.13 -3.19
C LEU A 97 22.26 -5.17 -3.74
N ASN A 98 23.48 -5.64 -4.04
CA ASN A 98 24.54 -4.80 -4.59
C ASN A 98 24.27 -4.42 -6.05
N LYS A 99 23.85 -5.38 -6.88
CA LYS A 99 23.43 -5.09 -8.25
C LYS A 99 22.18 -4.22 -8.27
N ALA A 100 21.17 -4.54 -7.46
CA ALA A 100 19.94 -3.74 -7.34
C ALA A 100 20.27 -2.27 -7.01
N ALA A 101 21.07 -2.02 -5.97
CA ALA A 101 21.49 -0.67 -5.59
C ALA A 101 22.17 0.08 -6.73
N ARG A 102 23.03 -0.60 -7.50
CA ARG A 102 23.73 -0.02 -8.65
C ARG A 102 22.75 0.41 -9.74
N TYR A 103 21.76 -0.42 -10.06
CA TYR A 103 20.76 -0.10 -11.08
C TYR A 103 19.81 1.00 -10.64
N TYR A 104 19.36 1.01 -9.39
CA TYR A 104 18.55 2.11 -8.85
C TYR A 104 19.32 3.44 -8.86
N LYS A 105 20.61 3.45 -8.51
CA LYS A 105 21.44 4.65 -8.61
C LYS A 105 21.54 5.16 -10.06
N LYS A 106 21.72 4.26 -11.04
CA LYS A 106 21.70 4.63 -12.48
C LYS A 106 20.35 5.20 -12.89
N ALA A 107 19.23 4.60 -12.43
CA ALA A 107 17.89 5.11 -12.71
C ALA A 107 17.70 6.53 -12.15
N ILE A 108 18.15 6.79 -10.91
CA ILE A 108 18.10 8.11 -10.26
C ILE A 108 19.03 9.11 -10.96
N GLN A 109 20.18 8.69 -11.45
CA GLN A 109 21.09 9.55 -12.24
C GLN A 109 20.45 9.96 -13.59
N SER A 110 19.73 9.03 -14.23
CA SER A 110 19.02 9.30 -15.49
C SER A 110 17.77 10.17 -15.28
N ASN A 111 17.08 10.01 -14.17
CA ASN A 111 15.92 10.82 -13.78
C ASN A 111 15.96 11.09 -12.25
N LYS A 112 16.42 12.29 -11.87
CA LYS A 112 16.56 12.68 -10.45
C LYS A 112 15.24 12.76 -9.69
N SER A 113 14.12 12.89 -10.40
CA SER A 113 12.77 12.98 -9.83
C SER A 113 12.02 11.65 -9.88
N PHE A 114 12.69 10.53 -10.16
CA PHE A 114 12.06 9.22 -10.22
C PHE A 114 11.81 8.66 -8.81
N ALA A 115 10.72 9.09 -8.19
CA ALA A 115 10.37 8.75 -6.81
C ALA A 115 10.37 7.24 -6.54
N SER A 116 9.86 6.41 -7.46
CA SER A 116 9.84 4.94 -7.30
C SER A 116 11.24 4.34 -7.21
N ALA A 117 12.19 4.79 -8.04
CA ALA A 117 13.58 4.31 -7.98
C ALA A 117 14.27 4.74 -6.68
N ILE A 118 13.97 5.94 -6.18
CA ILE A 118 14.50 6.43 -4.90
C ILE A 118 13.94 5.61 -3.75
N ASN A 119 12.63 5.31 -3.76
CA ASN A 119 11.99 4.42 -2.79
C ASN A 119 12.62 3.03 -2.80
N ASN A 120 12.77 2.42 -3.98
CA ASN A 120 13.33 1.07 -4.12
C ASN A 120 14.79 1.02 -3.65
N PHE A 121 15.57 2.07 -3.93
CA PHE A 121 16.91 2.19 -3.36
C PHE A 121 16.88 2.30 -1.82
N GLY A 122 15.89 3.03 -1.26
CA GLY A 122 15.63 3.07 0.18
C GLY A 122 15.37 1.68 0.76
N THR A 123 14.60 0.85 0.06
CA THR A 123 14.30 -0.52 0.49
C THR A 123 15.57 -1.38 0.51
N VAL A 124 16.42 -1.29 -0.51
CA VAL A 124 17.72 -1.99 -0.51
C VAL A 124 18.62 -1.54 0.65
N GLU A 125 18.66 -0.24 0.97
CA GLU A 125 19.46 0.23 2.11
C GLU A 125 18.87 -0.24 3.45
N TYR A 126 17.55 -0.36 3.55
CA TYR A 126 16.90 -0.97 4.72
C TYR A 126 17.27 -2.46 4.86
N GLU A 127 17.17 -3.24 3.80
CA GLU A 127 17.54 -4.67 3.80
C GLU A 127 19.01 -4.88 4.20
N LYS A 128 19.88 -3.89 3.89
CA LYS A 128 21.26 -3.83 4.36
C LYS A 128 21.40 -3.31 5.80
N LYS A 129 20.28 -3.06 6.50
CA LYS A 129 20.23 -2.48 7.86
C LYS A 129 20.81 -1.06 7.99
N HIS A 130 20.92 -0.34 6.88
CA HIS A 130 21.35 1.06 6.85
C HIS A 130 20.12 1.97 7.05
N PHE A 131 19.46 1.87 8.22
CA PHE A 131 18.15 2.47 8.47
C PHE A 131 18.14 3.99 8.31
N GLY A 132 19.14 4.70 8.82
CA GLY A 132 19.25 6.16 8.67
C GLY A 132 19.31 6.59 7.20
N LYS A 133 20.01 5.84 6.35
CA LYS A 133 20.10 6.11 4.91
C LYS A 133 18.79 5.82 4.20
N SER A 134 18.09 4.73 4.57
CA SER A 134 16.80 4.38 4.00
C SER A 134 15.75 5.44 4.36
N ILE A 135 15.72 5.93 5.60
CA ILE A 135 14.87 7.04 6.03
C ILE A 135 15.08 8.27 5.14
N GLY A 136 16.34 8.66 4.91
CA GLY A 136 16.68 9.80 4.03
C GLY A 136 16.16 9.62 2.60
N LEU A 137 16.27 8.41 2.05
CA LEU A 137 15.80 8.08 0.70
C LEU A 137 14.26 8.09 0.62
N TYR A 138 13.55 7.52 1.60
CA TYR A 138 12.09 7.56 1.62
C TYR A 138 11.56 8.98 1.76
N LYS A 139 12.16 9.80 2.63
CA LYS A 139 11.82 11.23 2.74
C LYS A 139 12.03 11.96 1.42
N LYS A 140 13.12 11.67 0.70
CA LYS A 140 13.37 12.23 -0.64
C LYS A 140 12.30 11.78 -1.65
N ALA A 141 11.89 10.52 -1.63
CA ALA A 141 10.82 10.03 -2.52
C ALA A 141 9.49 10.75 -2.23
N LEU A 142 9.13 10.93 -0.95
CA LEU A 142 7.93 11.65 -0.54
C LEU A 142 7.97 13.15 -0.89
N ALA A 143 9.14 13.77 -0.87
CA ALA A 143 9.29 15.17 -1.32
C ALA A 143 9.01 15.35 -2.82
N LEU A 144 9.15 14.28 -3.60
CA LEU A 144 8.83 14.29 -5.03
C LEU A 144 7.38 13.86 -5.31
N ARG A 145 6.82 12.99 -4.48
CA ARG A 145 5.44 12.50 -4.55
C ARG A 145 4.92 12.19 -3.15
N VAL A 146 4.01 13.03 -2.67
CA VAL A 146 3.42 12.89 -1.33
C VAL A 146 2.30 11.85 -1.24
N ASP A 147 1.79 11.38 -2.38
CA ASP A 147 0.63 10.48 -2.50
C ASP A 147 1.02 8.98 -2.53
N MET A 148 2.12 8.62 -1.91
CA MET A 148 2.65 7.25 -1.96
C MET A 148 2.49 6.52 -0.62
N ALA A 149 1.32 5.91 -0.39
CA ALA A 149 1.06 5.11 0.82
C ALA A 149 2.17 4.07 1.11
N THR A 150 2.66 3.39 0.06
CA THR A 150 3.77 2.43 0.17
C THR A 150 5.05 3.07 0.72
N VAL A 151 5.36 4.32 0.32
CA VAL A 151 6.58 5.00 0.80
C VAL A 151 6.42 5.43 2.25
N TYR A 152 5.22 5.89 2.67
CA TYR A 152 4.95 6.14 4.09
C TYR A 152 5.06 4.87 4.93
N SER A 153 4.53 3.74 4.45
CA SER A 153 4.66 2.46 5.12
C SER A 153 6.15 2.06 5.26
N ASN A 154 6.93 2.13 4.17
CA ASN A 154 8.36 1.82 4.18
C ASN A 154 9.14 2.74 5.12
N LEU A 155 8.81 4.03 5.15
CA LEU A 155 9.41 5.00 6.08
C LEU A 155 9.08 4.65 7.54
N GLY A 156 7.84 4.23 7.81
CA GLY A 156 7.42 3.75 9.12
C GLY A 156 8.21 2.53 9.58
N TYR A 157 8.38 1.54 8.70
CA TYR A 157 9.26 0.38 8.97
C TYR A 157 10.69 0.81 9.28
N ALA A 158 11.24 1.76 8.52
CA ALA A 158 12.61 2.22 8.72
C ALA A 158 12.76 2.99 10.05
N TYR A 159 11.80 3.83 10.43
CA TYR A 159 11.76 4.46 11.73
C TYR A 159 11.62 3.44 12.87
N PHE A 160 10.74 2.43 12.71
CA PHE A 160 10.58 1.37 13.68
C PHE A 160 11.90 0.62 13.91
N ALA A 161 12.56 0.18 12.83
CA ALA A 161 13.84 -0.52 12.88
C ALA A 161 14.96 0.35 13.49
N ASN A 162 14.87 1.67 13.32
CA ASN A 162 15.77 2.65 13.91
C ASN A 162 15.37 3.06 15.36
N LYS A 163 14.34 2.40 15.94
CA LYS A 163 13.77 2.65 17.27
C LYS A 163 13.18 4.06 17.46
N GLU A 164 12.86 4.75 16.37
CA GLU A 164 12.18 6.05 16.38
C GLU A 164 10.66 5.85 16.39
N TYR A 165 10.14 5.17 17.40
CA TYR A 165 8.75 4.69 17.48
C TYR A 165 7.67 5.77 17.30
N PRO A 166 7.77 6.99 17.87
CA PRO A 166 6.77 8.03 17.62
C PRO A 166 6.65 8.41 16.13
N LYS A 167 7.79 8.50 15.42
CA LYS A 167 7.80 8.80 13.98
C LYS A 167 7.30 7.62 13.15
N ALA A 168 7.57 6.39 13.58
CA ALA A 168 7.02 5.20 12.94
C ALA A 168 5.49 5.24 13.00
N MET A 169 4.90 5.54 14.17
CA MET A 169 3.46 5.64 14.35
C MET A 169 2.84 6.71 13.45
N ASP A 170 3.37 7.93 13.44
CA ASP A 170 2.89 9.03 12.57
C ASP A 170 2.91 8.63 11.08
N THR A 171 3.97 7.97 10.65
CA THR A 171 4.08 7.52 9.25
C THR A 171 3.15 6.35 8.92
N PHE A 172 2.93 5.41 9.84
CA PHE A 172 1.95 4.34 9.65
C PHE A 172 0.53 4.88 9.55
N GLN A 173 0.17 5.85 10.36
CA GLN A 173 -1.13 6.52 10.28
C GLN A 173 -1.33 7.20 8.92
N LYS A 174 -0.33 7.91 8.41
CA LYS A 174 -0.37 8.51 7.07
C LYS A 174 -0.54 7.47 5.98
N ALA A 175 0.16 6.34 6.08
CA ALA A 175 0.01 5.23 5.15
C ALA A 175 -1.41 4.66 5.17
N LEU A 176 -1.97 4.42 6.37
CA LEU A 176 -3.32 3.89 6.56
C LEU A 176 -4.41 4.85 6.09
N ALA A 177 -4.23 6.16 6.31
CA ALA A 177 -5.17 7.17 5.83
C ALA A 177 -5.28 7.20 4.28
N MET A 178 -4.20 6.83 3.58
CA MET A 178 -4.17 6.72 2.11
C MET A 178 -4.63 5.36 1.61
N ASP A 179 -4.32 4.30 2.33
CA ASP A 179 -4.60 2.92 1.96
C ASP A 179 -4.80 2.05 3.21
N PRO A 180 -6.08 1.85 3.63
CA PRO A 180 -6.38 1.05 4.82
C PRO A 180 -5.85 -0.39 4.79
N GLY A 181 -5.63 -0.96 3.60
CA GLY A 181 -5.09 -2.31 3.43
C GLY A 181 -3.56 -2.38 3.23
N ILE A 182 -2.83 -1.30 3.49
CA ILE A 182 -1.40 -1.18 3.11
C ILE A 182 -0.51 -2.26 3.74
N PHE A 183 -0.84 -2.73 4.94
CA PHE A 183 -0.04 -3.75 5.64
C PHE A 183 -0.33 -5.19 5.21
N GLU A 184 -1.44 -5.41 4.49
CA GLU A 184 -1.82 -6.73 3.93
C GLU A 184 -1.28 -6.93 2.50
N LYS A 185 -0.92 -5.85 1.81
CA LYS A 185 -0.47 -5.89 0.41
C LYS A 185 0.94 -6.43 0.27
N LYS A 186 1.10 -7.39 -0.62
CA LYS A 186 2.40 -7.92 -1.05
C LYS A 186 2.86 -7.18 -2.30
N GLY A 187 3.41 -5.98 -2.17
CA GLY A 187 4.03 -5.22 -3.26
C GLY A 187 3.24 -5.07 -4.56
N GLY A 188 3.27 -3.91 -5.18
CA GLY A 188 2.64 -3.64 -6.48
C GLY A 188 3.29 -2.44 -7.19
N ASN A 189 3.08 -2.31 -8.52
CA ASN A 189 3.44 -1.16 -9.36
C ASN A 189 4.90 -0.69 -9.30
N GLY A 190 5.88 -1.61 -9.37
CA GLY A 190 7.29 -1.25 -9.48
C GLY A 190 7.91 -0.68 -8.21
N SER A 191 7.17 -0.59 -7.11
CA SER A 191 7.67 -0.29 -5.78
C SER A 191 7.75 -1.58 -4.97
N VAL A 192 8.92 -1.88 -4.43
CA VAL A 192 9.08 -3.04 -3.55
C VAL A 192 8.54 -2.66 -2.18
N VAL A 193 7.48 -3.36 -1.73
CA VAL A 193 7.07 -3.32 -0.33
C VAL A 193 8.07 -4.15 0.44
N GLN A 194 8.63 -3.53 1.44
CA GLN A 194 9.61 -4.14 2.29
C GLN A 194 9.06 -5.41 2.95
N GLN A 195 9.78 -6.53 2.77
CA GLN A 195 9.48 -7.73 3.54
C GLN A 195 9.75 -7.48 5.02
N ARG A 196 8.85 -7.98 5.85
CA ARG A 196 8.84 -7.78 7.31
C ARG A 196 10.00 -8.53 7.97
N THR A 197 11.18 -7.97 7.92
CA THR A 197 12.33 -8.44 8.72
C THR A 197 12.51 -7.48 9.89
N THR A 198 11.67 -7.61 10.91
CA THR A 198 11.89 -6.91 12.16
C THR A 198 12.59 -7.84 13.14
N THR A 199 13.43 -7.27 14.00
CA THR A 199 14.09 -8.03 15.08
C THR A 199 13.13 -8.39 16.21
N ASP A 200 11.95 -7.76 16.25
CA ASP A 200 10.89 -7.98 17.22
C ASP A 200 9.54 -7.93 16.50
N PRO A 201 9.07 -9.04 15.94
CA PRO A 201 7.80 -9.09 15.23
C PRO A 201 6.60 -8.80 16.13
N GLY A 202 6.60 -9.29 17.36
CA GLY A 202 5.51 -9.10 18.31
C GLY A 202 5.30 -7.62 18.64
N LEU A 203 6.37 -6.89 18.97
CA LEU A 203 6.33 -5.45 19.18
C LEU A 203 5.86 -4.72 17.91
N PHE A 204 6.35 -5.14 16.73
CA PHE A 204 5.94 -4.54 15.47
C PHE A 204 4.42 -4.69 15.25
N TYR A 205 3.87 -5.90 15.42
CA TYR A 205 2.44 -6.14 15.28
C TYR A 205 1.62 -5.34 16.28
N PHE A 206 2.12 -5.13 17.50
CA PHE A 206 1.48 -4.24 18.46
C PHE A 206 1.39 -2.79 17.96
N PHE A 207 2.48 -2.27 17.37
CA PHE A 207 2.46 -0.94 16.77
C PHE A 207 1.50 -0.83 15.59
N VAL A 208 1.39 -1.85 14.76
CA VAL A 208 0.40 -1.89 13.66
C VAL A 208 -1.02 -1.95 14.22
N ALA A 209 -1.27 -2.78 15.25
CA ALA A 209 -2.56 -2.82 15.94
C ALA A 209 -2.94 -1.44 16.49
N LYS A 210 -1.99 -0.75 17.13
CA LYS A 210 -2.17 0.59 17.67
C LYS A 210 -2.54 1.61 16.57
N ALA A 211 -1.91 1.52 15.40
CA ALA A 211 -2.22 2.40 14.27
C ALA A 211 -3.65 2.16 13.73
N TYR A 212 -4.09 0.89 13.62
CA TYR A 212 -5.46 0.56 13.24
C TYR A 212 -6.48 0.96 14.31
N ALA A 213 -6.14 0.81 15.60
CA ALA A 213 -7.00 1.23 16.71
C ALA A 213 -7.29 2.72 16.65
N GLN A 214 -6.28 3.54 16.40
CA GLN A 214 -6.44 4.99 16.22
C GLN A 214 -7.26 5.34 14.97
N ALA A 215 -7.20 4.54 13.92
CA ALA A 215 -8.07 4.65 12.75
C ALA A 215 -9.51 4.18 13.02
N GLY A 216 -9.77 3.49 14.13
CA GLY A 216 -11.09 2.96 14.49
C GLY A 216 -11.42 1.60 13.84
N ASP A 217 -10.44 0.92 13.25
CA ASP A 217 -10.61 -0.39 12.63
C ASP A 217 -10.43 -1.51 13.67
N ALA A 218 -11.54 -1.91 14.30
CA ALA A 218 -11.53 -2.92 15.36
C ALA A 218 -11.14 -4.32 14.84
N GLU A 219 -11.52 -4.66 13.61
CA GLU A 219 -11.21 -5.97 13.03
C GLU A 219 -9.72 -6.16 12.83
N ARG A 220 -9.07 -5.19 12.17
CA ARG A 220 -7.63 -5.24 11.95
C ARG A 220 -6.86 -5.05 13.24
N THR A 221 -7.37 -4.24 14.17
CA THR A 221 -6.79 -4.12 15.52
C THR A 221 -6.73 -5.48 16.21
N ALA A 222 -7.85 -6.21 16.27
CA ALA A 222 -7.90 -7.53 16.86
C ALA A 222 -6.95 -8.53 16.17
N HIS A 223 -6.93 -8.50 14.82
CA HIS A 223 -6.01 -9.35 14.05
C HIS A 223 -4.54 -9.10 14.41
N TYR A 224 -4.10 -7.85 14.44
CA TYR A 224 -2.69 -7.53 14.74
C TYR A 224 -2.34 -7.66 16.23
N LEU A 225 -3.28 -7.45 17.16
CA LEU A 225 -3.09 -7.79 18.57
C LEU A 225 -2.89 -9.30 18.76
N LYS A 226 -3.69 -10.12 18.04
CA LYS A 226 -3.51 -11.57 18.06
C LYS A 226 -2.13 -11.97 17.55
N LEU A 227 -1.68 -11.41 16.42
CA LEU A 227 -0.32 -11.67 15.90
C LEU A 227 0.76 -11.25 16.91
N SER A 228 0.59 -10.09 17.56
CA SER A 228 1.50 -9.60 18.61
C SER A 228 1.61 -10.57 19.77
N ARG A 229 0.47 -11.04 20.27
CA ARG A 229 0.38 -12.05 21.32
C ARG A 229 1.03 -13.37 20.92
N ASP A 230 0.69 -13.87 19.74
CA ASP A 230 1.14 -15.18 19.23
C ASP A 230 2.66 -15.18 18.96
N ASP A 231 3.26 -14.03 18.65
CA ASP A 231 4.71 -13.82 18.58
C ASP A 231 5.36 -13.50 19.93
N GLY A 232 4.61 -13.61 21.04
CA GLY A 232 5.14 -13.57 22.40
C GLY A 232 5.42 -12.17 22.95
N TYR A 233 4.85 -11.11 22.38
CA TYR A 233 4.97 -9.77 22.96
C TYR A 233 4.12 -9.66 24.22
N VAL A 234 4.77 -9.74 25.38
CA VAL A 234 4.09 -9.80 26.69
C VAL A 234 3.33 -8.52 27.06
N GLU A 235 3.79 -7.37 26.56
CA GLU A 235 3.16 -6.08 26.84
C GLU A 235 1.94 -5.78 25.95
N PHE A 236 1.47 -6.74 25.13
CA PHE A 236 0.27 -6.53 24.30
C PHE A 236 -0.97 -6.20 25.12
N LEU A 237 -1.02 -6.65 26.38
CA LEU A 237 -2.09 -6.34 27.33
C LEU A 237 -2.15 -4.86 27.71
N SER A 238 -1.08 -4.08 27.50
CA SER A 238 -1.12 -2.62 27.71
C SER A 238 -2.15 -1.91 26.82
N ALA A 239 -2.62 -2.57 25.75
CA ALA A 239 -3.73 -2.08 24.94
C ALA A 239 -5.01 -1.80 25.75
N GLN A 240 -5.20 -2.44 26.91
CA GLN A 240 -6.36 -2.20 27.79
C GLN A 240 -6.36 -0.79 28.39
N THR A 241 -5.20 -0.18 28.57
CA THR A 241 -5.03 1.13 29.21
C THR A 241 -4.40 2.19 28.31
N ASP A 242 -3.99 1.83 27.11
CA ASP A 242 -3.40 2.76 26.14
C ASP A 242 -4.51 3.50 25.38
N ASP A 243 -4.51 4.85 25.49
CA ASP A 243 -5.49 5.74 24.86
C ASP A 243 -5.62 5.53 23.35
N ALA A 244 -4.59 5.03 22.70
CA ALA A 244 -4.64 4.73 21.26
C ALA A 244 -5.71 3.70 20.91
N PHE A 245 -6.09 2.82 21.84
CA PHE A 245 -7.12 1.80 21.65
C PHE A 245 -8.52 2.26 22.06
N ALA A 246 -8.68 3.46 22.63
CA ALA A 246 -9.93 3.94 23.22
C ALA A 246 -11.16 3.80 22.30
N ARG A 247 -10.95 3.96 20.98
CA ARG A 247 -12.03 3.86 19.97
C ARG A 247 -12.54 2.44 19.75
N VAL A 248 -11.70 1.44 19.97
CA VAL A 248 -11.98 0.04 19.62
C VAL A 248 -11.92 -0.92 20.81
N ILE A 249 -11.46 -0.45 21.96
CA ILE A 249 -11.22 -1.31 23.13
C ILE A 249 -12.47 -2.07 23.60
N LYS A 250 -13.67 -1.51 23.39
CA LYS A 250 -14.95 -2.15 23.76
C LYS A 250 -15.48 -3.11 22.69
N ASP A 251 -14.84 -3.21 21.53
CA ASP A 251 -15.28 -4.14 20.49
C ASP A 251 -15.05 -5.59 20.96
N PRO A 252 -16.06 -6.48 20.80
CA PRO A 252 -15.95 -7.88 21.26
C PRO A 252 -14.75 -8.63 20.70
N ARG A 253 -14.37 -8.39 19.46
CA ARG A 253 -13.20 -9.03 18.79
C ARG A 253 -11.88 -8.63 19.46
N VAL A 254 -11.77 -7.36 19.86
CA VAL A 254 -10.58 -6.85 20.58
C VAL A 254 -10.54 -7.43 21.99
N GLN A 255 -11.68 -7.44 22.69
CA GLN A 255 -11.78 -8.00 24.03
C GLN A 255 -11.46 -9.49 24.07
N GLU A 256 -11.92 -10.27 23.09
CA GLU A 256 -11.61 -11.70 22.97
C GLU A 256 -10.09 -11.95 22.91
N VAL A 257 -9.35 -11.16 22.13
CA VAL A 257 -7.89 -11.30 22.05
C VAL A 257 -7.21 -10.98 23.37
N LEU A 258 -7.69 -9.95 24.08
CA LEU A 258 -7.09 -9.48 25.33
C LEU A 258 -7.37 -10.40 26.54
N GLN A 259 -8.40 -11.27 26.45
CA GLN A 259 -8.73 -12.25 27.49
C GLN A 259 -7.83 -13.51 27.42
N VAL A 260 -7.19 -13.78 26.30
CA VAL A 260 -6.36 -14.97 26.12
C VAL A 260 -4.90 -14.64 26.45
N PRO A 261 -4.28 -15.30 27.43
CA PRO A 261 -2.87 -15.07 27.76
C PRO A 261 -1.96 -15.44 26.58
N PRO A 262 -0.73 -14.86 26.50
CA PRO A 262 0.22 -15.21 25.46
C PRO A 262 0.55 -16.71 25.53
N SER A 263 0.51 -17.39 24.37
CA SER A 263 0.82 -18.81 24.25
C SER A 263 2.32 -19.10 24.27
N TYR A 264 3.13 -18.16 24.70
CA TYR A 264 4.59 -18.26 24.67
C TYR A 264 5.13 -19.15 25.82
N ALA A 265 5.37 -20.42 25.51
CA ALA A 265 6.41 -21.18 26.19
C ALA A 265 7.77 -20.72 25.64
N GLY A 266 8.41 -19.78 26.32
CA GLY A 266 9.74 -19.29 25.95
C GLY A 266 10.73 -20.45 25.70
N PRO A 267 11.83 -20.23 24.96
CA PRO A 267 12.83 -21.28 24.76
C PRO A 267 13.28 -21.76 26.15
N THR A 268 12.99 -23.02 26.45
CA THR A 268 13.54 -23.69 27.62
C THR A 268 15.04 -23.52 27.56
N LYS A 269 15.62 -22.71 28.43
CA LYS A 269 17.07 -22.72 28.67
C LYS A 269 17.43 -24.20 28.89
N LYS A 270 18.11 -24.82 27.94
CA LYS A 270 18.77 -26.09 28.19
C LYS A 270 19.68 -25.84 29.40
N GLN A 271 19.27 -26.32 30.55
CA GLN A 271 20.16 -26.44 31.69
C GLN A 271 21.32 -27.30 31.21
N GLY A 272 22.52 -26.72 31.18
CA GLY A 272 23.73 -27.45 30.94
C GLY A 272 23.84 -28.54 32.00
N SER A 273 23.82 -29.78 31.55
CA SER A 273 24.32 -30.90 32.32
C SER A 273 25.83 -30.74 32.47
N ASN A 274 26.26 -30.63 33.70
CA ASN A 274 27.66 -30.78 34.10
C ASN A 274 28.25 -32.10 33.59
#